data_fbd08f63c7d9a5dc62eac77998f9a5a5
#
_entry.id   fbd08f63c7d9a5dc62eac77998f9a5a5
#
_cell.length_a   1.000
_cell.length_b   1.000
_cell.length_c   1.000
_cell.angle_alpha   90.00
_cell.angle_beta   90.00
_cell.angle_gamma   90.00
#
_symmetry.space_group_name_H-M   'P 1'
#
loop_
_entity.id
_entity.type
_entity.pdbx_description
1 polymer ?
#
loop_
_entity_poly.entity_id
_entity_poly.type
_entity_poly.pdbx_seq_one_letter_code
_entity_poly.pdbx_strand_id
1 'polypeptide(L)'
;MKNTLLFLFFIILTGSTYAQKIAIMGALDQEISILLDEMDKPKKSNIGGIDFYTGKLNGKKVVILKAGVGKINAAYSTAVLTQNFKLSALIFTGVAGGLHPESLPGDIVIGEKLFQHDFGKHDTLGFSVTPYRKLTGGHLENLHIASNNKLYQMSLDASERVDFVNVAGRAPQVYSGIIATGDMFVSSNEKAKWLYEEFDALATEMEGAAVAHLCETLGIPFLVIRSCSDNANNNARVNFNQFVEPAAINSAMLVMAILDQM
;
A
#
# COMPACT_ATOMS: atom_id res chain seq x y z
N MET A 1 -24.39 1.84 -68.95
CA MET A 1 -24.02 2.54 -67.68
C MET A 1 -24.16 1.54 -66.55
N LYS A 2 -23.04 1.04 -66.02
CA LYS A 2 -23.04 0.08 -64.90
C LYS A 2 -22.84 0.86 -63.60
N ASN A 3 -23.87 0.87 -62.77
CA ASN A 3 -23.78 1.45 -61.41
C ASN A 3 -23.11 0.46 -60.50
N THR A 4 -21.88 0.76 -60.06
CA THR A 4 -21.17 0.01 -59.02
C THR A 4 -21.55 0.57 -57.68
N LEU A 5 -22.33 -0.20 -56.89
CA LEU A 5 -22.71 0.16 -55.51
C LEU A 5 -21.56 -0.19 -54.58
N LEU A 6 -20.90 0.84 -54.05
CA LEU A 6 -19.80 0.68 -53.09
C LEU A 6 -20.40 0.47 -51.69
N PHE A 7 -20.34 -0.76 -51.15
CA PHE A 7 -20.75 -1.04 -49.77
C PHE A 7 -19.59 -0.66 -48.83
N LEU A 8 -19.74 0.45 -48.09
CA LEU A 8 -18.83 0.81 -47.00
C LEU A 8 -19.12 -0.07 -45.78
N PHE A 9 -18.24 -1.02 -45.51
CA PHE A 9 -18.32 -1.85 -44.29
C PHE A 9 -17.76 -1.04 -43.12
N PHE A 10 -18.64 -0.50 -42.28
CA PHE A 10 -18.25 0.16 -41.02
C PHE A 10 -17.93 -0.93 -39.98
N ILE A 11 -16.64 -1.22 -39.78
CA ILE A 11 -16.19 -2.09 -38.67
C ILE A 11 -16.31 -1.27 -37.37
N ILE A 12 -17.39 -1.49 -36.61
CA ILE A 12 -17.51 -1.00 -35.25
C ILE A 12 -16.57 -1.85 -34.40
N LEU A 13 -15.37 -1.33 -34.14
CA LEU A 13 -14.48 -1.87 -33.10
C LEU A 13 -15.16 -1.61 -31.73
N THR A 14 -15.95 -2.58 -31.28
CA THR A 14 -16.39 -2.62 -29.89
C THR A 14 -15.18 -2.94 -29.03
N GLY A 15 -14.39 -1.92 -28.70
CA GLY A 15 -13.37 -2.03 -27.68
C GLY A 15 -14.04 -2.43 -26.38
N SER A 16 -13.84 -3.67 -25.93
CA SER A 16 -14.24 -4.09 -24.58
C SER A 16 -13.54 -3.17 -23.59
N THR A 17 -14.24 -2.15 -23.12
CA THR A 17 -13.77 -1.35 -21.98
C THR A 17 -13.80 -2.25 -20.76
N TYR A 18 -12.73 -2.99 -20.50
CA TYR A 18 -12.56 -3.64 -19.22
C TYR A 18 -12.62 -2.55 -18.16
N ALA A 19 -13.69 -2.60 -17.34
CA ALA A 19 -13.86 -1.63 -16.27
C ALA A 19 -12.65 -1.74 -15.32
N GLN A 20 -11.98 -0.62 -15.11
CA GLN A 20 -10.86 -0.53 -14.20
C GLN A 20 -11.30 -0.93 -12.78
N LYS A 21 -10.40 -1.56 -12.04
CA LYS A 21 -10.62 -1.98 -10.65
C LYS A 21 -9.71 -1.18 -9.73
N ILE A 22 -10.12 -1.05 -8.49
CA ILE A 22 -9.24 -0.61 -7.41
C ILE A 22 -8.56 -1.86 -6.86
N ALA A 23 -7.23 -1.87 -6.85
CA ALA A 23 -6.48 -2.91 -6.19
C ALA A 23 -6.32 -2.59 -4.72
N ILE A 24 -6.51 -3.59 -3.86
CA ILE A 24 -6.22 -3.50 -2.43
C ILE A 24 -5.27 -4.64 -2.10
N MET A 25 -4.13 -4.30 -1.50
CA MET A 25 -3.09 -5.26 -1.13
C MET A 25 -2.83 -5.18 0.38
N GLY A 26 -2.57 -6.35 0.99
CA GLY A 26 -1.98 -6.48 2.33
C GLY A 26 -0.86 -7.51 2.27
N ALA A 27 0.11 -7.46 3.18
CA ALA A 27 1.20 -8.42 3.24
C ALA A 27 0.81 -9.72 3.95
N LEU A 28 -0.09 -9.63 4.93
CA LEU A 28 -0.53 -10.71 5.82
C LEU A 28 -2.01 -11.07 5.58
N ASP A 29 -2.40 -12.27 6.03
CA ASP A 29 -3.82 -12.70 5.97
C ASP A 29 -4.70 -11.80 6.85
N GLN A 30 -4.23 -11.39 8.02
CA GLN A 30 -4.93 -10.49 8.94
C GLN A 30 -5.25 -9.13 8.31
N GLU A 31 -4.40 -8.64 7.42
CA GLU A 31 -4.54 -7.32 6.78
C GLU A 31 -5.60 -7.28 5.68
N ILE A 32 -5.96 -8.44 5.12
CA ILE A 32 -6.96 -8.52 4.06
C ILE A 32 -8.25 -9.26 4.48
N SER A 33 -8.26 -9.97 5.62
CA SER A 33 -9.37 -10.83 6.02
C SER A 33 -10.68 -10.06 6.14
N ILE A 34 -10.71 -8.95 6.89
CA ILE A 34 -11.91 -8.14 7.05
C ILE A 34 -12.42 -7.58 5.71
N LEU A 35 -11.51 -7.21 4.80
CA LEU A 35 -11.88 -6.72 3.48
C LEU A 35 -12.50 -7.82 2.61
N LEU A 36 -12.04 -9.07 2.77
CA LEU A 36 -12.61 -10.23 2.08
C LEU A 36 -13.97 -10.61 2.64
N ASP A 37 -14.16 -10.52 3.97
CA ASP A 37 -15.42 -10.81 4.64
C ASP A 37 -16.53 -9.82 4.24
N GLU A 38 -16.15 -8.54 4.02
CA GLU A 38 -17.05 -7.47 3.57
C GLU A 38 -17.27 -7.43 2.04
N MET A 39 -16.56 -8.27 1.27
CA MET A 39 -16.74 -8.32 -0.18
C MET A 39 -18.07 -8.95 -0.59
N ASP A 40 -18.79 -8.28 -1.48
CA ASP A 40 -19.96 -8.86 -2.16
C ASP A 40 -19.52 -9.86 -3.24
N LYS A 41 -19.87 -11.14 -3.04
CA LYS A 41 -19.67 -12.27 -3.97
C LYS A 41 -18.23 -12.37 -4.51
N PRO A 42 -17.23 -12.56 -3.65
CA PRO A 42 -15.84 -12.66 -4.08
C PRO A 42 -15.64 -13.87 -5.01
N LYS A 43 -14.92 -13.64 -6.11
CA LYS A 43 -14.47 -14.68 -7.02
C LYS A 43 -12.95 -14.82 -6.88
N LYS A 44 -12.51 -16.00 -6.46
CA LYS A 44 -11.11 -16.34 -6.30
C LYS A 44 -10.52 -16.85 -7.62
N SER A 45 -9.32 -16.42 -7.97
CA SER A 45 -8.48 -16.97 -9.04
C SER A 45 -7.04 -17.02 -8.57
N ASN A 46 -6.28 -18.03 -9.00
CA ASN A 46 -4.85 -18.12 -8.72
C ASN A 46 -4.06 -17.81 -9.99
N ILE A 47 -3.18 -16.83 -9.94
CA ILE A 47 -2.33 -16.42 -11.05
C ILE A 47 -0.90 -16.23 -10.52
N GLY A 48 0.07 -16.95 -11.08
CA GLY A 48 1.46 -16.87 -10.64
C GLY A 48 1.67 -17.27 -9.18
N GLY A 49 0.85 -18.18 -8.65
CA GLY A 49 0.91 -18.60 -7.24
C GLY A 49 0.25 -17.63 -6.26
N ILE A 50 -0.38 -16.55 -6.74
CA ILE A 50 -1.05 -15.54 -5.92
C ILE A 50 -2.56 -15.70 -6.06
N ASP A 51 -3.26 -15.69 -4.94
CA ASP A 51 -4.72 -15.69 -4.90
C ASP A 51 -5.26 -14.27 -5.06
N PHE A 52 -6.04 -14.05 -6.11
CA PHE A 52 -6.74 -12.80 -6.41
C PHE A 52 -8.22 -12.96 -6.13
N TYR A 53 -8.79 -12.06 -5.35
CA TYR A 53 -10.21 -12.02 -5.03
C TYR A 53 -10.84 -10.82 -5.73
N THR A 54 -11.73 -11.08 -6.69
CA THR A 54 -12.42 -10.01 -7.44
C THR A 54 -13.90 -9.97 -7.07
N GLY A 55 -14.42 -8.76 -6.86
CA GLY A 55 -15.81 -8.56 -6.45
C GLY A 55 -16.12 -7.08 -6.30
N LYS A 56 -17.05 -6.78 -5.42
CA LYS A 56 -17.35 -5.41 -5.00
C LYS A 56 -17.11 -5.25 -3.51
N LEU A 57 -16.58 -4.10 -3.13
CA LEU A 57 -16.46 -3.64 -1.75
C LEU A 57 -16.99 -2.20 -1.72
N ASN A 58 -17.96 -1.90 -0.86
CA ASN A 58 -18.67 -0.62 -0.82
C ASN A 58 -19.15 -0.16 -2.22
N GLY A 59 -19.70 -1.12 -3.01
CA GLY A 59 -20.20 -0.87 -4.37
C GLY A 59 -19.12 -0.70 -5.46
N LYS A 60 -17.83 -0.56 -5.10
CA LYS A 60 -16.72 -0.38 -6.05
C LYS A 60 -16.19 -1.73 -6.53
N LYS A 61 -15.77 -1.79 -7.79
CA LYS A 61 -15.11 -2.99 -8.34
C LYS A 61 -13.68 -3.06 -7.82
N VAL A 62 -13.38 -4.09 -7.04
CA VAL A 62 -12.06 -4.27 -6.45
C VAL A 62 -11.39 -5.56 -6.90
N VAL A 63 -10.08 -5.63 -6.71
CA VAL A 63 -9.28 -6.84 -6.67
C VAL A 63 -8.45 -6.80 -5.39
N ILE A 64 -8.63 -7.80 -4.53
CA ILE A 64 -7.90 -7.92 -3.25
C ILE A 64 -6.93 -9.08 -3.36
N LEU A 65 -5.73 -8.91 -2.80
CA LEU A 65 -4.70 -9.95 -2.76
C LEU A 65 -3.78 -9.80 -1.56
N LYS A 66 -3.19 -10.94 -1.15
CA LYS A 66 -2.07 -10.97 -0.21
C LYS A 66 -0.77 -10.85 -0.98
N ALA A 67 0.00 -9.83 -0.68
CA ALA A 67 1.30 -9.58 -1.31
C ALA A 67 2.41 -10.51 -0.79
N GLY A 68 2.31 -10.93 0.48
CA GLY A 68 3.41 -11.58 1.20
C GLY A 68 4.42 -10.58 1.77
N VAL A 69 5.22 -11.03 2.73
CA VAL A 69 6.16 -10.18 3.48
C VAL A 69 7.43 -9.91 2.67
N GLY A 70 7.90 -8.67 2.71
CA GLY A 70 9.15 -8.19 2.14
C GLY A 70 9.05 -7.66 0.71
N LYS A 71 10.03 -6.84 0.34
CA LYS A 71 10.06 -6.09 -0.92
C LYS A 71 9.95 -6.96 -2.17
N ILE A 72 10.60 -8.13 -2.17
CA ILE A 72 10.56 -9.04 -3.33
C ILE A 72 9.16 -9.58 -3.55
N ASN A 73 8.48 -10.05 -2.50
CA ASN A 73 7.11 -10.55 -2.58
C ASN A 73 6.15 -9.44 -3.03
N ALA A 74 6.27 -8.26 -2.43
CA ALA A 74 5.45 -7.10 -2.77
C ALA A 74 5.64 -6.67 -4.23
N ALA A 75 6.88 -6.62 -4.71
CA ALA A 75 7.18 -6.29 -6.10
C ALA A 75 6.63 -7.35 -7.08
N TYR A 76 6.86 -8.64 -6.80
CA TYR A 76 6.34 -9.74 -7.61
C TYR A 76 4.81 -9.70 -7.69
N SER A 77 4.15 -9.58 -6.55
CA SER A 77 2.68 -9.53 -6.48
C SER A 77 2.11 -8.33 -7.23
N THR A 78 2.74 -7.15 -7.10
CA THR A 78 2.35 -5.96 -7.85
C THR A 78 2.54 -6.14 -9.36
N ALA A 79 3.64 -6.75 -9.80
CA ALA A 79 3.89 -7.01 -11.21
C ALA A 79 2.86 -7.97 -11.82
N VAL A 80 2.55 -9.08 -11.12
CA VAL A 80 1.52 -10.04 -11.57
C VAL A 80 0.14 -9.37 -11.59
N LEU A 81 -0.21 -8.61 -10.55
CA LEU A 81 -1.46 -7.85 -10.47
C LEU A 81 -1.64 -6.93 -11.69
N THR A 82 -0.65 -6.09 -11.96
CA THR A 82 -0.72 -5.05 -13.00
C THR A 82 -0.72 -5.60 -14.42
N GLN A 83 -0.15 -6.79 -14.63
CA GLN A 83 -0.21 -7.48 -15.92
C GLN A 83 -1.56 -8.13 -16.20
N ASN A 84 -2.34 -8.47 -15.16
CA ASN A 84 -3.60 -9.21 -15.31
C ASN A 84 -4.86 -8.36 -15.09
N PHE A 85 -4.72 -7.19 -14.46
CA PHE A 85 -5.85 -6.32 -14.14
C PHE A 85 -5.60 -4.88 -14.55
N LYS A 86 -6.57 -4.24 -15.21
CA LYS A 86 -6.55 -2.80 -15.43
C LYS A 86 -6.95 -2.08 -14.15
N LEU A 87 -6.06 -1.28 -13.61
CA LEU A 87 -6.26 -0.61 -12.33
C LEU A 87 -6.54 0.88 -12.53
N SER A 88 -7.47 1.42 -11.72
CA SER A 88 -7.68 2.86 -11.55
C SER A 88 -6.84 3.41 -10.40
N ALA A 89 -6.56 2.58 -9.40
CA ALA A 89 -5.74 2.90 -8.23
C ALA A 89 -5.28 1.62 -7.55
N LEU A 90 -4.24 1.74 -6.71
CA LEU A 90 -3.77 0.72 -5.80
C LEU A 90 -3.68 1.31 -4.39
N ILE A 91 -4.35 0.68 -3.41
CA ILE A 91 -4.22 0.98 -1.99
C ILE A 91 -3.52 -0.19 -1.32
N PHE A 92 -2.39 0.08 -0.68
CA PHE A 92 -1.67 -0.92 0.08
C PHE A 92 -1.90 -0.65 1.57
N THR A 93 -2.62 -1.54 2.21
CA THR A 93 -3.03 -1.47 3.62
C THR A 93 -2.24 -2.47 4.46
N GLY A 94 -2.12 -2.24 5.74
CA GLY A 94 -1.47 -3.19 6.64
C GLY A 94 -0.99 -2.58 7.94
N VAL A 95 -0.08 -3.29 8.59
CA VAL A 95 0.50 -2.88 9.87
C VAL A 95 1.95 -2.40 9.72
N ALA A 96 2.45 -1.69 10.73
CA ALA A 96 3.82 -1.18 10.77
C ALA A 96 4.29 -0.99 12.22
N GLY A 97 5.59 -0.82 12.40
CA GLY A 97 6.16 -0.26 13.63
C GLY A 97 6.07 1.27 13.59
N GLY A 98 5.45 1.87 14.60
CA GLY A 98 5.38 3.32 14.77
C GLY A 98 6.74 3.90 15.14
N LEU A 99 7.10 5.02 14.52
CA LEU A 99 8.37 5.73 14.76
C LEU A 99 8.18 7.08 15.43
N HIS A 100 6.99 7.71 15.25
CA HIS A 100 6.70 8.96 15.94
C HIS A 100 6.78 8.75 17.47
N PRO A 101 7.44 9.63 18.25
CA PRO A 101 7.67 9.42 19.68
C PRO A 101 6.39 9.20 20.49
N GLU A 102 5.27 9.78 20.06
CA GLU A 102 3.96 9.68 20.72
C GLU A 102 3.09 8.57 20.13
N SER A 103 3.54 7.87 19.07
CA SER A 103 2.75 6.81 18.46
C SER A 103 2.59 5.62 19.40
N LEU A 104 1.41 5.02 19.37
CA LEU A 104 1.06 3.85 20.15
C LEU A 104 0.39 2.80 19.26
N PRO A 105 0.32 1.53 19.69
CA PRO A 105 -0.40 0.51 18.94
C PRO A 105 -1.84 0.94 18.61
N GLY A 106 -2.24 0.70 17.36
CA GLY A 106 -3.52 1.10 16.79
C GLY A 106 -3.47 2.41 16.00
N ASP A 107 -2.51 3.30 16.24
CA ASP A 107 -2.38 4.57 15.51
C ASP A 107 -2.20 4.33 14.01
N ILE A 108 -2.77 5.23 13.22
CA ILE A 108 -2.73 5.16 11.75
C ILE A 108 -1.64 6.10 11.23
N VAL A 109 -0.90 5.62 10.23
CA VAL A 109 0.01 6.45 9.43
C VAL A 109 -0.43 6.41 7.97
N ILE A 110 -0.87 7.53 7.44
CA ILE A 110 -1.18 7.73 6.03
C ILE A 110 0.11 8.18 5.34
N GLY A 111 0.59 7.35 4.41
CA GLY A 111 1.84 7.61 3.70
C GLY A 111 1.71 8.73 2.67
N GLU A 112 2.24 9.90 2.98
CA GLU A 112 2.44 10.98 2.01
C GLU A 112 3.55 10.61 1.03
N LYS A 113 4.66 10.09 1.57
CA LYS A 113 5.87 9.70 0.84
C LYS A 113 6.44 8.40 1.40
N LEU A 114 7.13 7.66 0.54
CA LEU A 114 7.80 6.42 0.93
C LEU A 114 9.25 6.41 0.45
N PHE A 115 10.11 5.71 1.18
CA PHE A 115 11.48 5.46 0.75
C PHE A 115 11.98 4.10 1.27
N GLN A 116 13.07 3.60 0.67
CA GLN A 116 13.72 2.36 1.11
C GLN A 116 14.91 2.71 2.01
N HIS A 117 14.80 2.42 3.31
CA HIS A 117 15.84 2.75 4.29
C HIS A 117 17.03 1.78 4.30
N ASP A 118 16.94 0.69 3.55
CA ASP A 118 17.96 -0.35 3.39
C ASP A 118 18.51 -0.44 1.96
N PHE A 119 18.12 0.51 1.09
CA PHE A 119 18.70 0.67 -0.24
C PHE A 119 19.72 1.80 -0.22
N GLY A 120 20.97 1.49 -0.53
CA GLY A 120 22.00 2.51 -0.41
C GLY A 120 23.40 2.03 -0.80
N LYS A 121 24.37 2.77 -0.29
CA LYS A 121 25.79 2.57 -0.48
C LYS A 121 26.43 2.25 0.87
N HIS A 122 27.34 1.30 0.88
CA HIS A 122 28.18 1.03 2.03
C HIS A 122 29.65 1.28 1.66
N ASP A 123 30.30 2.16 2.37
CA ASP A 123 31.72 2.50 2.18
C ASP A 123 32.47 2.54 3.53
N THR A 124 33.65 3.13 3.56
CA THR A 124 34.49 3.25 4.78
C THR A 124 33.86 4.10 5.88
N LEU A 125 32.86 4.91 5.57
CA LEU A 125 32.11 5.73 6.53
C LEU A 125 30.83 5.01 7.03
N GLY A 126 30.54 3.81 6.52
CA GLY A 126 29.36 3.05 6.85
C GLY A 126 28.28 3.08 5.76
N PHE A 127 27.05 2.75 6.14
CA PHE A 127 25.90 2.70 5.22
C PHE A 127 25.22 4.06 5.12
N SER A 128 24.95 4.48 3.88
CA SER A 128 24.15 5.66 3.57
C SER A 128 23.00 5.30 2.61
N VAL A 129 21.80 5.78 2.94
CA VAL A 129 20.61 5.59 2.09
C VAL A 129 20.76 6.45 0.84
N THR A 130 20.37 5.90 -0.31
CA THR A 130 20.42 6.61 -1.59
C THR A 130 19.10 6.45 -2.34
N PRO A 131 18.74 7.40 -3.24
CA PRO A 131 17.62 7.21 -4.15
C PRO A 131 17.80 5.94 -4.99
N TYR A 132 16.72 5.22 -5.23
CA TYR A 132 16.75 4.06 -6.12
C TYR A 132 16.93 4.50 -7.59
N ARG A 133 17.41 3.58 -8.43
CA ARG A 133 17.54 3.80 -9.87
C ARG A 133 16.28 3.34 -10.61
N LYS A 134 15.82 4.17 -11.53
CA LYS A 134 14.71 3.79 -12.40
C LYS A 134 15.12 2.67 -13.36
N LEU A 135 14.19 1.77 -13.68
CA LEU A 135 14.43 0.68 -14.62
C LEU A 135 14.83 1.19 -16.02
N THR A 136 14.28 2.32 -16.43
CA THR A 136 14.55 2.99 -17.71
C THR A 136 15.85 3.80 -17.73
N GLY A 137 16.64 3.72 -16.67
CA GLY A 137 17.85 4.53 -16.46
C GLY A 137 17.58 5.85 -15.73
N GLY A 138 18.65 6.45 -15.22
CA GLY A 138 18.58 7.64 -14.37
C GLY A 138 18.34 7.31 -12.90
N HIS A 139 18.45 8.32 -12.07
CA HIS A 139 18.16 8.25 -10.63
C HIS A 139 16.86 8.99 -10.36
N LEU A 140 16.18 8.67 -9.26
CA LEU A 140 15.27 9.65 -8.67
C LEU A 140 16.08 10.87 -8.22
N GLU A 141 15.53 12.03 -8.45
CA GLU A 141 16.14 13.27 -7.93
C GLU A 141 16.02 13.34 -6.42
N ASN A 142 14.94 12.75 -5.89
CA ASN A 142 14.62 12.70 -4.46
C ASN A 142 14.67 11.28 -3.93
N LEU A 143 14.94 11.13 -2.65
CA LEU A 143 14.90 9.85 -1.94
C LEU A 143 13.50 9.24 -1.94
N HIS A 144 12.47 10.08 -1.89
CA HIS A 144 11.09 9.70 -1.62
C HIS A 144 10.24 9.53 -2.90
N ILE A 145 9.33 8.56 -2.86
CA ILE A 145 8.27 8.36 -3.84
C ILE A 145 6.97 8.90 -3.22
N ALA A 146 6.34 9.87 -3.88
CA ALA A 146 5.11 10.49 -3.38
C ALA A 146 3.88 9.63 -3.71
N SER A 147 2.99 9.48 -2.76
CA SER A 147 1.65 8.94 -2.98
C SER A 147 0.84 9.82 -3.94
N ASN A 148 -0.20 9.24 -4.54
CA ASN A 148 -1.11 10.03 -5.37
C ASN A 148 -1.84 11.08 -4.52
N ASN A 149 -1.68 12.35 -4.85
CA ASN A 149 -2.22 13.46 -4.04
C ASN A 149 -3.73 13.38 -3.82
N LYS A 150 -4.51 12.97 -4.84
CA LYS A 150 -5.96 12.83 -4.71
C LYS A 150 -6.31 11.73 -3.69
N LEU A 151 -5.69 10.56 -3.79
CA LEU A 151 -5.91 9.46 -2.84
C LEU A 151 -5.47 9.85 -1.43
N TYR A 152 -4.35 10.55 -1.31
CA TYR A 152 -3.84 11.04 -0.04
C TYR A 152 -4.82 12.01 0.64
N GLN A 153 -5.32 13.03 -0.07
CA GLN A 153 -6.31 13.97 0.48
C GLN A 153 -7.62 13.26 0.85
N MET A 154 -8.10 12.37 -0.01
CA MET A 154 -9.29 11.54 0.30
C MET A 154 -9.10 10.70 1.56
N SER A 155 -7.90 10.18 1.80
CA SER A 155 -7.63 9.37 3.00
C SER A 155 -7.60 10.21 4.28
N LEU A 156 -7.11 11.44 4.22
CA LEU A 156 -7.21 12.38 5.34
C LEU A 156 -8.67 12.71 5.67
N ASP A 157 -9.44 13.10 4.67
CA ASP A 157 -10.87 13.40 4.83
C ASP A 157 -11.68 12.19 5.32
N ALA A 158 -11.32 10.97 4.85
CA ALA A 158 -11.95 9.73 5.29
C ALA A 158 -11.63 9.43 6.75
N SER A 159 -10.39 9.63 7.16
CA SER A 159 -9.92 9.30 8.52
C SER A 159 -10.66 10.08 9.62
N GLU A 160 -11.15 11.28 9.33
CA GLU A 160 -11.94 12.09 10.28
C GLU A 160 -13.34 11.51 10.54
N ARG A 161 -13.80 10.55 9.71
CA ARG A 161 -15.15 9.97 9.77
C ARG A 161 -15.17 8.52 10.21
N VAL A 162 -14.01 7.91 10.37
CA VAL A 162 -13.89 6.51 10.80
C VAL A 162 -13.96 6.44 12.31
N ASP A 163 -14.88 5.64 12.82
CA ASP A 163 -14.93 5.26 14.23
C ASP A 163 -14.02 4.03 14.45
N PHE A 164 -12.73 4.31 14.58
CA PHE A 164 -11.71 3.26 14.73
C PHE A 164 -11.93 2.43 15.99
N VAL A 165 -11.59 1.13 15.89
CA VAL A 165 -11.59 0.25 17.05
C VAL A 165 -10.52 0.68 18.04
N ASN A 166 -10.90 0.78 19.32
CA ASN A 166 -9.95 1.06 20.39
C ASN A 166 -8.88 -0.02 20.51
N VAL A 167 -7.62 0.39 20.60
CA VAL A 167 -6.48 -0.49 20.80
C VAL A 167 -5.79 -0.10 22.11
N ALA A 168 -5.47 -1.08 22.95
CA ALA A 168 -4.89 -0.84 24.26
C ALA A 168 -5.72 0.15 25.14
N GLY A 169 -7.05 0.14 24.99
CA GLY A 169 -7.98 0.96 25.78
C GLY A 169 -8.15 2.41 25.35
N ARG A 170 -7.62 2.81 24.18
CA ARG A 170 -7.76 4.17 23.63
C ARG A 170 -8.13 4.17 22.14
N ALA A 171 -8.72 5.26 21.70
CA ALA A 171 -8.93 5.52 20.29
C ALA A 171 -7.59 5.79 19.58
N PRO A 172 -7.37 5.23 18.36
CA PRO A 172 -6.20 5.52 17.55
C PRO A 172 -6.10 6.99 17.15
N GLN A 173 -4.88 7.51 17.08
CA GLN A 173 -4.58 8.78 16.43
C GLN A 173 -4.21 8.56 14.98
N VAL A 174 -4.43 9.56 14.13
CA VAL A 174 -4.06 9.53 12.73
C VAL A 174 -2.93 10.51 12.47
N TYR A 175 -1.84 9.98 11.96
CA TYR A 175 -0.68 10.74 11.49
C TYR A 175 -0.61 10.65 9.97
N SER A 176 0.07 11.61 9.36
CA SER A 176 0.37 11.59 7.93
C SER A 176 1.80 12.04 7.68
N GLY A 177 2.51 11.34 6.82
CA GLY A 177 3.91 11.66 6.55
C GLY A 177 4.68 10.53 5.87
N ILE A 178 5.95 10.38 6.25
CA ILE A 178 6.88 9.48 5.59
C ILE A 178 6.80 8.07 6.18
N ILE A 179 6.74 7.06 5.30
CA ILE A 179 6.86 5.63 5.67
C ILE A 179 8.20 5.10 5.15
N ALA A 180 8.96 4.47 6.04
CA ALA A 180 10.24 3.85 5.74
C ALA A 180 10.09 2.34 5.50
N THR A 181 10.51 1.86 4.33
CA THR A 181 10.45 0.44 3.95
C THR A 181 11.83 -0.21 4.00
N GLY A 182 11.91 -1.44 4.50
CA GLY A 182 13.14 -2.24 4.43
C GLY A 182 12.89 -3.72 4.70
N ASP A 183 13.70 -4.61 4.14
CA ASP A 183 13.59 -6.06 4.35
C ASP A 183 14.10 -6.48 5.73
N MET A 184 13.62 -5.79 6.77
CA MET A 184 13.92 -6.10 8.16
C MET A 184 12.77 -5.73 9.08
N PHE A 185 12.44 -6.63 10.00
CA PHE A 185 11.56 -6.31 11.12
C PHE A 185 12.33 -5.48 12.14
N VAL A 186 12.09 -4.18 12.19
CA VAL A 186 12.78 -3.27 13.12
C VAL A 186 12.29 -3.54 14.54
N SER A 187 13.21 -3.95 15.40
CA SER A 187 13.02 -4.20 16.83
C SER A 187 14.20 -3.64 17.60
N SER A 188 14.47 -2.34 17.44
CA SER A 188 15.63 -1.64 17.97
C SER A 188 15.30 -0.17 18.18
N ASN A 189 15.42 0.30 19.42
CA ASN A 189 15.26 1.72 19.78
C ASN A 189 16.20 2.62 18.97
N GLU A 190 17.45 2.18 18.77
CA GLU A 190 18.45 2.94 18.02
C GLU A 190 18.04 3.09 16.54
N LYS A 191 17.62 1.98 15.92
CA LYS A 191 17.18 2.00 14.51
C LYS A 191 15.91 2.81 14.33
N ALA A 192 14.93 2.66 15.23
CA ALA A 192 13.69 3.43 15.21
C ALA A 192 13.98 4.94 15.35
N LYS A 193 14.82 5.31 16.32
CA LYS A 193 15.25 6.70 16.53
C LYS A 193 15.95 7.26 15.31
N TRP A 194 16.89 6.52 14.70
CA TRP A 194 17.61 6.94 13.49
C TRP A 194 16.66 7.17 12.31
N LEU A 195 15.65 6.30 12.10
CA LEU A 195 14.66 6.47 11.05
C LEU A 195 13.81 7.72 11.24
N TYR A 196 13.44 8.03 12.48
CA TYR A 196 12.67 9.21 12.80
C TYR A 196 13.49 10.50 12.69
N GLU A 197 14.68 10.56 13.34
CA GLU A 197 15.47 11.79 13.41
C GLU A 197 16.16 12.15 12.08
N GLU A 198 16.57 11.16 11.29
CA GLU A 198 17.30 11.42 10.03
C GLU A 198 16.35 11.59 8.84
N PHE A 199 15.17 10.95 8.85
CA PHE A 199 14.29 10.93 7.68
C PHE A 199 12.88 11.42 7.96
N ASP A 200 12.57 11.88 9.16
CA ASP A 200 11.20 12.25 9.58
C ASP A 200 10.18 11.12 9.34
N ALA A 201 10.63 9.85 9.36
CA ALA A 201 9.76 8.71 9.12
C ALA A 201 8.85 8.45 10.32
N LEU A 202 7.55 8.32 10.07
CA LEU A 202 6.53 8.12 11.10
C LEU A 202 6.20 6.64 11.34
N ALA A 203 6.49 5.79 10.36
CA ALA A 203 6.33 4.35 10.47
C ALA A 203 7.40 3.61 9.66
N THR A 204 7.67 2.35 10.05
CA THR A 204 8.54 1.44 9.31
C THR A 204 7.83 0.12 9.05
N GLU A 205 7.99 -0.40 7.84
CA GLU A 205 7.37 -1.63 7.34
C GLU A 205 8.26 -2.28 6.26
N MET A 206 7.78 -3.32 5.57
CA MET A 206 8.67 -4.13 4.75
C MET A 206 8.30 -4.19 3.25
N GLU A 207 7.30 -3.45 2.76
CA GLU A 207 6.75 -3.61 1.39
C GLU A 207 6.46 -2.31 0.65
N GLY A 208 5.96 -1.30 1.35
CA GLY A 208 5.27 -0.14 0.76
C GLY A 208 6.06 0.60 -0.31
N ALA A 209 7.35 0.87 -0.09
CA ALA A 209 8.17 1.55 -1.10
C ALA A 209 8.45 0.68 -2.34
N ALA A 210 8.42 -0.66 -2.22
CA ALA A 210 8.54 -1.54 -3.39
C ALA A 210 7.29 -1.47 -4.26
N VAL A 211 6.09 -1.48 -3.65
CA VAL A 211 4.81 -1.25 -4.34
C VAL A 211 4.78 0.13 -4.98
N ALA A 212 5.14 1.17 -4.22
CA ALA A 212 5.21 2.55 -4.69
C ALA A 212 6.11 2.70 -5.91
N HIS A 213 7.30 2.07 -5.89
CA HIS A 213 8.26 2.09 -6.99
C HIS A 213 7.66 1.49 -8.29
N LEU A 214 6.97 0.36 -8.19
CA LEU A 214 6.31 -0.23 -9.36
C LEU A 214 5.15 0.63 -9.84
N CYS A 215 4.32 1.14 -8.94
CA CYS A 215 3.20 2.01 -9.29
C CYS A 215 3.66 3.29 -9.99
N GLU A 216 4.71 3.96 -9.48
CA GLU A 216 5.31 5.12 -10.14
C GLU A 216 5.84 4.76 -11.53
N THR A 217 6.56 3.64 -11.67
CA THR A 217 7.10 3.18 -12.94
C THR A 217 6.00 2.89 -13.97
N LEU A 218 4.85 2.39 -13.54
CA LEU A 218 3.72 2.01 -14.39
C LEU A 218 2.65 3.11 -14.53
N GLY A 219 2.83 4.25 -13.85
CA GLY A 219 1.86 5.35 -13.88
C GLY A 219 0.53 5.03 -13.18
N ILE A 220 0.54 4.15 -12.18
CA ILE A 220 -0.65 3.74 -11.43
C ILE A 220 -0.78 4.61 -10.17
N PRO A 221 -1.91 5.32 -9.97
CA PRO A 221 -2.15 6.03 -8.72
C PRO A 221 -2.11 5.07 -7.53
N PHE A 222 -1.35 5.41 -6.49
CA PHE A 222 -1.23 4.55 -5.31
C PHE A 222 -1.31 5.33 -4.00
N LEU A 223 -1.63 4.62 -2.92
CA LEU A 223 -1.59 5.08 -1.54
C LEU A 223 -1.15 3.93 -0.65
N VAL A 224 -0.34 4.22 0.36
CA VAL A 224 0.03 3.26 1.42
C VAL A 224 -0.53 3.76 2.75
N ILE A 225 -1.21 2.87 3.47
CA ILE A 225 -1.78 3.11 4.78
C ILE A 225 -1.25 2.06 5.73
N ARG A 226 -0.86 2.48 6.93
CA ARG A 226 -0.39 1.58 7.97
C ARG A 226 -1.07 1.89 9.31
N SER A 227 -1.33 0.84 10.08
CA SER A 227 -1.68 0.97 11.49
C SER A 227 -0.54 0.42 12.34
N CYS A 228 -0.16 1.13 13.39
CA CYS A 228 0.95 0.72 14.24
C CYS A 228 0.56 -0.52 15.04
N SER A 229 1.21 -1.66 14.80
CA SER A 229 1.10 -2.86 15.65
C SER A 229 2.04 -2.81 16.85
N ASP A 230 3.08 -2.00 16.74
CA ASP A 230 4.16 -1.83 17.70
C ASP A 230 4.89 -0.49 17.47
N ASN A 231 5.95 -0.23 18.22
CA ASN A 231 6.74 1.01 18.11
C ASN A 231 8.15 0.80 17.57
N ALA A 232 8.39 -0.28 16.82
CA ALA A 232 9.70 -0.64 16.26
C ALA A 232 10.84 -0.69 17.31
N ASN A 233 10.51 -0.71 18.60
CA ASN A 233 11.43 -0.69 19.73
C ASN A 233 11.82 -2.11 20.19
N ASN A 234 12.58 -2.20 21.26
CA ASN A 234 13.04 -3.49 21.78
C ASN A 234 11.90 -4.45 22.19
N ASN A 235 10.67 -3.96 22.35
CA ASN A 235 9.48 -4.76 22.65
C ASN A 235 8.59 -5.02 21.40
N ALA A 236 9.02 -4.59 20.22
CA ALA A 236 8.21 -4.63 19.00
C ALA A 236 7.59 -6.01 18.74
N ARG A 237 8.36 -7.09 18.88
CA ARG A 237 7.85 -8.46 18.64
C ARG A 237 6.70 -8.85 19.58
N VAL A 238 6.76 -8.46 20.84
CA VAL A 238 5.70 -8.74 21.82
C VAL A 238 4.45 -7.95 21.48
N ASN A 239 4.62 -6.65 21.23
CA ASN A 239 3.52 -5.77 20.85
C ASN A 239 2.87 -6.17 19.53
N PHE A 240 3.67 -6.50 18.50
CA PHE A 240 3.16 -7.02 17.24
C PHE A 240 2.22 -8.22 17.45
N ASN A 241 2.66 -9.25 18.18
CA ASN A 241 1.85 -10.43 18.42
C ASN A 241 0.53 -10.12 19.15
N GLN A 242 0.52 -9.08 19.97
CA GLN A 242 -0.66 -8.66 20.73
C GLN A 242 -1.62 -7.79 19.92
N PHE A 243 -1.10 -6.92 19.06
CA PHE A 243 -1.89 -5.84 18.45
C PHE A 243 -2.00 -5.90 16.92
N VAL A 244 -1.38 -6.89 16.25
CA VAL A 244 -1.44 -7.02 14.79
C VAL A 244 -2.87 -7.08 14.26
N GLU A 245 -3.75 -7.83 14.92
CA GLU A 245 -5.14 -8.00 14.48
C GLU A 245 -5.96 -6.71 14.60
N PRO A 246 -6.07 -6.05 15.78
CA PRO A 246 -6.82 -4.80 15.88
C PRO A 246 -6.20 -3.66 15.04
N ALA A 247 -4.88 -3.63 14.87
CA ALA A 247 -4.24 -2.68 13.97
C ALA A 247 -4.62 -2.92 12.51
N ALA A 248 -4.62 -4.18 12.06
CA ALA A 248 -5.05 -4.55 10.70
C ALA A 248 -6.52 -4.17 10.45
N ILE A 249 -7.40 -4.37 11.43
CA ILE A 249 -8.81 -3.95 11.36
C ILE A 249 -8.90 -2.44 11.12
N ASN A 250 -8.19 -1.63 11.89
CA ASN A 250 -8.22 -0.17 11.76
C ASN A 250 -7.70 0.30 10.39
N SER A 251 -6.63 -0.29 9.90
CA SER A 251 -6.13 -0.01 8.54
C SER A 251 -7.17 -0.35 7.46
N ALA A 252 -7.85 -1.50 7.58
CA ALA A 252 -8.89 -1.92 6.65
C ALA A 252 -10.14 -1.02 6.71
N MET A 253 -10.55 -0.57 7.91
CA MET A 253 -11.67 0.37 8.09
C MET A 253 -11.42 1.69 7.35
N LEU A 254 -10.19 2.21 7.39
CA LEU A 254 -9.85 3.40 6.63
C LEU A 254 -9.91 3.15 5.13
N VAL A 255 -9.47 1.99 4.64
CA VAL A 255 -9.60 1.62 3.22
C VAL A 255 -11.07 1.63 2.79
N MET A 256 -11.97 1.04 3.58
CA MET A 256 -13.40 1.02 3.28
C MET A 256 -13.99 2.42 3.23
N ALA A 257 -13.62 3.30 4.17
CA ALA A 257 -14.07 4.69 4.19
C ALA A 257 -13.54 5.51 2.98
N ILE A 258 -12.32 5.22 2.49
CA ILE A 258 -11.80 5.83 1.26
C ILE A 258 -12.63 5.36 0.05
N LEU A 259 -12.97 4.07 -0.03
CA LEU A 259 -13.79 3.55 -1.12
C LEU A 259 -15.16 4.23 -1.20
N ASP A 260 -15.76 4.61 -0.07
CA ASP A 260 -17.04 5.33 -0.05
C ASP A 260 -16.97 6.71 -0.71
N GLN A 261 -15.78 7.33 -0.73
CA GLN A 261 -15.55 8.64 -1.33
C GLN A 261 -15.12 8.57 -2.81
N MET A 262 -14.71 7.40 -3.31
CA MET A 262 -14.30 7.18 -4.70
C MET A 262 -15.51 7.01 -5.62
#